data_772643d54177be0ebc036f28babc9848
#
_entry.id   772643d54177be0ebc036f28babc9848
#
_cell.length_a   1.000
_cell.length_b   1.000
_cell.length_c   1.000
_cell.angle_alpha   90.00
_cell.angle_beta   90.00
_cell.angle_gamma   90.00
#
_symmetry.space_group_name_H-M   'P 1'
#
loop_
_entity.id
_entity.type
_entity.pdbx_description
1 polymer ?
#
loop_
_entity_poly.entity_id
_entity_poly.type
_entity_poly.pdbx_seq_one_letter_code
_entity_poly.pdbx_strand_id
1 'polypeptide(L)'
;MKRQFKRHLTLAGLILASLGIVVMHNAFADNNPNAFNRLMKPASERNAPPESDGIHDPTADGTMMLQTPREAFSALPKSRSGNYVDWNRAIDEMLIAPRSDIRNPDATAIVFDLNIVREVKGSMPDVVYPHKQHTQWLDCANCHPAIFIPMKGANQISMASILMGEKCGVCHGKVAFPVSECRRCHSKAKPVNQP
;
A
#
# COMPACT_ATOMS: atom_id res chain seq x y z
N MET A 1 54.68 -12.30 49.65
CA MET A 1 54.55 -11.32 48.57
C MET A 1 54.24 -11.97 47.20
N LYS A 2 54.82 -13.05 46.74
CA LYS A 2 54.55 -13.65 45.40
C LYS A 2 53.14 -14.19 45.18
N ARG A 3 52.38 -14.64 46.19
CA ARG A 3 51.01 -15.16 46.07
C ARG A 3 49.94 -14.06 45.90
N GLN A 4 50.14 -12.90 46.48
CA GLN A 4 49.24 -11.74 46.33
C GLN A 4 49.31 -11.16 44.92
N PHE A 5 50.51 -11.07 44.35
CA PHE A 5 50.70 -10.54 42.99
C PHE A 5 50.03 -11.40 41.92
N LYS A 6 50.06 -12.74 42.04
CA LYS A 6 49.35 -13.63 41.11
C LYS A 6 47.82 -13.49 41.18
N ARG A 7 47.23 -13.20 42.35
CA ARG A 7 45.78 -12.98 42.49
C ARG A 7 45.32 -11.69 41.83
N HIS A 8 46.09 -10.62 41.91
CA HIS A 8 45.76 -9.36 41.26
C HIS A 8 45.87 -9.45 39.74
N LEU A 9 46.82 -10.21 39.19
CA LEU A 9 46.94 -10.42 37.75
C LEU A 9 45.80 -11.23 37.16
N THR A 10 45.31 -12.24 37.88
CA THR A 10 44.14 -13.03 37.45
C THR A 10 42.84 -12.26 37.52
N LEU A 11 42.66 -11.38 38.54
CA LEU A 11 41.47 -10.51 38.64
C LEU A 11 41.45 -9.43 37.56
N ALA A 12 42.60 -8.83 37.26
CA ALA A 12 42.72 -7.84 36.19
C ALA A 12 42.44 -8.45 34.79
N GLY A 13 42.92 -9.68 34.57
CA GLY A 13 42.64 -10.45 33.34
C GLY A 13 41.15 -10.79 33.15
N LEU A 14 40.44 -11.13 34.22
CA LEU A 14 39.00 -11.42 34.19
C LEU A 14 38.18 -10.17 33.97
N ILE A 15 38.55 -9.02 34.53
CA ILE A 15 37.87 -7.74 34.31
C ILE A 15 38.07 -7.25 32.87
N LEU A 16 39.24 -7.39 32.31
CA LEU A 16 39.51 -7.04 30.91
C LEU A 16 38.78 -7.96 29.94
N ALA A 17 38.65 -9.25 30.24
CA ALA A 17 37.87 -10.19 29.44
C ALA A 17 36.39 -9.90 29.49
N SER A 18 35.85 -9.49 30.65
CA SER A 18 34.43 -9.12 30.78
C SER A 18 34.10 -7.77 30.11
N LEU A 19 35.04 -6.80 30.13
CA LEU A 19 34.85 -5.54 29.38
C LEU A 19 34.89 -5.79 27.85
N GLY A 20 35.72 -6.71 27.37
CA GLY A 20 35.78 -7.07 25.95
C GLY A 20 34.52 -7.74 25.43
N ILE A 21 33.81 -8.48 26.29
CA ILE A 21 32.56 -9.15 25.91
C ILE A 21 31.38 -8.13 25.86
N VAL A 22 31.39 -7.08 26.70
CA VAL A 22 30.33 -6.06 26.70
C VAL A 22 30.42 -5.13 25.48
N VAL A 23 31.60 -4.94 24.89
CA VAL A 23 31.78 -4.07 23.71
C VAL A 23 31.31 -4.76 22.41
N MET A 24 31.13 -6.08 22.39
CA MET A 24 30.69 -6.79 21.19
C MET A 24 29.15 -6.89 21.02
N HIS A 25 28.36 -6.29 21.90
CA HIS A 25 26.89 -6.31 21.78
C HIS A 25 26.30 -4.98 21.33
N ASN A 26 27.03 -4.16 20.61
CA ASN A 26 26.39 -3.17 19.76
C ASN A 26 25.81 -3.92 18.55
N ALA A 27 24.66 -4.52 18.75
CA ALA A 27 23.81 -4.87 17.64
C ALA A 27 23.49 -3.57 16.91
N PHE A 28 24.19 -3.30 15.83
CA PHE A 28 23.75 -2.29 14.87
C PHE A 28 22.35 -2.71 14.47
N ALA A 29 21.35 -2.05 14.99
CA ALA A 29 20.02 -2.13 14.44
C ALA A 29 20.17 -1.62 13.01
N ASP A 30 20.18 -2.55 12.07
CA ASP A 30 20.15 -2.23 10.67
C ASP A 30 18.83 -1.48 10.43
N ASN A 31 18.93 -0.17 10.19
CA ASN A 31 17.78 0.69 9.88
C ASN A 31 17.18 0.34 8.50
N ASN A 32 17.43 -0.85 8.01
CA ASN A 32 16.82 -1.36 6.80
C ASN A 32 15.32 -1.61 7.07
N PRO A 33 14.39 -0.85 6.46
CA PRO A 33 12.96 -1.03 6.64
C PRO A 33 12.47 -2.44 6.23
N ASN A 34 13.33 -3.22 5.55
CA ASN A 34 13.08 -4.61 5.17
C ASN A 34 13.73 -5.64 6.10
N ALA A 35 14.19 -5.25 7.30
CA ALA A 35 14.83 -6.16 8.25
C ALA A 35 13.97 -7.38 8.62
N PHE A 36 12.64 -7.25 8.55
CA PHE A 36 11.70 -8.36 8.72
C PHE A 36 11.71 -9.37 7.56
N ASN A 37 12.19 -8.99 6.38
CA ASN A 37 12.24 -9.83 5.18
C ASN A 37 13.64 -10.45 4.96
N ARG A 38 14.28 -10.91 6.02
CA ARG A 38 15.65 -11.50 5.96
C ARG A 38 15.77 -12.68 5.00
N LEU A 39 14.66 -13.33 4.68
CA LEU A 39 14.61 -14.45 3.72
C LEU A 39 14.40 -13.98 2.27
N MET A 40 14.09 -12.71 2.06
CA MET A 40 13.90 -12.17 0.72
C MET A 40 15.16 -11.44 0.26
N LYS A 41 15.55 -11.68 -0.98
CA LYS A 41 16.61 -10.92 -1.62
C LYS A 41 16.30 -9.41 -1.59
N PRO A 42 17.32 -8.53 -1.55
CA PRO A 42 17.15 -7.09 -1.73
C PRO A 42 16.31 -6.76 -2.96
N ALA A 43 15.63 -5.62 -2.96
CA ALA A 43 14.77 -5.22 -4.09
C ALA A 43 15.54 -5.15 -5.41
N SER A 44 16.80 -4.72 -5.38
CA SER A 44 17.71 -4.69 -6.54
C SER A 44 18.00 -6.08 -7.13
N GLU A 45 18.01 -7.12 -6.29
CA GLU A 45 18.24 -8.50 -6.74
C GLU A 45 16.95 -9.23 -7.10
N ARG A 46 15.80 -8.78 -6.57
CA ARG A 46 14.49 -9.35 -6.90
C ARG A 46 13.93 -8.82 -8.20
N ASN A 47 14.25 -7.58 -8.51
CA ASN A 47 13.77 -6.86 -9.69
C ASN A 47 14.95 -6.60 -10.63
N ALA A 48 15.66 -7.67 -10.99
CA ALA A 48 16.67 -7.59 -12.02
C ALA A 48 16.06 -7.05 -13.32
N PRO A 49 16.83 -6.31 -14.13
CA PRO A 49 16.35 -5.88 -15.44
C PRO A 49 15.93 -7.08 -16.29
N PRO A 50 14.94 -6.94 -17.20
CA PRO A 50 14.38 -8.05 -17.98
C PRO A 50 15.43 -8.88 -18.71
N GLU A 51 16.49 -8.26 -19.20
CA GLU A 51 17.60 -8.93 -19.88
C GLU A 51 18.46 -9.83 -18.97
N SER A 52 18.31 -9.71 -17.66
CA SER A 52 19.11 -10.46 -16.67
C SER A 52 18.29 -11.15 -15.60
N ASP A 53 16.95 -11.13 -15.69
CA ASP A 53 16.07 -11.70 -14.67
C ASP A 53 15.92 -13.24 -14.74
N GLY A 54 16.43 -13.86 -15.80
CA GLY A 54 16.33 -15.30 -16.04
C GLY A 54 14.94 -15.77 -16.47
N ILE A 55 14.01 -14.86 -16.76
CA ILE A 55 12.65 -15.11 -17.18
C ILE A 55 12.47 -14.72 -18.65
N HIS A 56 12.94 -13.54 -19.03
CA HIS A 56 12.83 -13.02 -20.39
C HIS A 56 14.01 -13.49 -21.25
N ASP A 57 13.76 -13.63 -22.56
CA ASP A 57 14.81 -13.92 -23.52
C ASP A 57 15.69 -12.67 -23.73
N PRO A 58 16.98 -12.70 -23.31
CA PRO A 58 17.86 -11.55 -23.47
C PRO A 58 18.22 -11.21 -24.92
N THR A 59 17.94 -12.12 -25.86
CA THR A 59 18.24 -11.92 -27.30
C THR A 59 17.05 -11.36 -28.07
N ALA A 60 15.87 -11.29 -27.43
CA ALA A 60 14.67 -10.72 -28.08
C ALA A 60 14.73 -9.18 -28.04
N ASP A 61 14.61 -8.53 -29.19
CA ASP A 61 14.60 -7.06 -29.30
C ASP A 61 13.57 -6.41 -28.38
N GLY A 62 12.41 -7.05 -28.19
CA GLY A 62 11.36 -6.56 -27.29
C GLY A 62 11.75 -6.53 -25.82
N THR A 63 12.67 -7.40 -25.38
CA THR A 63 13.11 -7.46 -23.98
C THR A 63 13.80 -6.17 -23.56
N MET A 64 14.63 -5.59 -24.42
CA MET A 64 15.33 -4.34 -24.17
C MET A 64 14.40 -3.12 -24.11
N MET A 65 13.16 -3.25 -24.60
CA MET A 65 12.14 -2.18 -24.59
C MET A 65 11.23 -2.25 -23.36
N LEU A 66 11.33 -3.29 -22.55
CA LEU A 66 10.52 -3.45 -21.34
C LEU A 66 10.97 -2.48 -20.25
N GLN A 67 9.99 -1.86 -19.61
CA GLN A 67 10.21 -0.95 -18.48
C GLN A 67 9.66 -1.57 -17.19
N THR A 68 10.37 -1.37 -16.09
CA THR A 68 9.79 -1.70 -14.80
C THR A 68 8.56 -0.82 -14.53
N PRO A 69 7.53 -1.32 -13.84
CA PRO A 69 6.35 -0.50 -13.51
C PRO A 69 6.71 0.81 -12.80
N ARG A 70 7.76 0.80 -11.99
CA ARG A 70 8.25 1.98 -11.28
C ARG A 70 8.77 3.06 -12.23
N GLU A 71 9.45 2.67 -13.27
CA GLU A 71 9.98 3.58 -14.30
C GLU A 71 8.85 4.06 -15.22
N ALA A 72 8.02 3.13 -15.71
CA ALA A 72 6.88 3.44 -16.56
C ALA A 72 5.90 4.44 -15.91
N PHE A 73 5.73 4.37 -14.59
CA PHE A 73 4.83 5.26 -13.83
C PHE A 73 5.55 6.42 -13.15
N SER A 74 6.82 6.67 -13.49
CA SER A 74 7.62 7.72 -12.83
C SER A 74 7.07 9.13 -13.02
N ALA A 75 6.41 9.39 -14.14
CA ALA A 75 5.78 10.68 -14.47
C ALA A 75 4.41 10.88 -13.80
N LEU A 76 3.82 9.83 -13.21
CA LEU A 76 2.50 9.92 -12.59
C LEU A 76 2.58 10.37 -11.13
N PRO A 77 1.53 11.03 -10.60
CA PRO A 77 1.51 11.51 -9.24
C PRO A 77 1.60 10.37 -8.24
N LYS A 78 2.45 10.54 -7.24
CA LYS A 78 2.70 9.51 -6.23
C LYS A 78 1.63 9.50 -5.14
N SER A 79 1.13 8.31 -4.81
CA SER A 79 0.27 8.11 -3.65
C SER A 79 1.08 8.21 -2.36
N ARG A 80 0.45 8.72 -1.29
CA ARG A 80 1.05 8.80 0.05
C ARG A 80 0.96 7.49 0.83
N SER A 81 0.12 6.57 0.40
CA SER A 81 -0.14 5.31 1.10
C SER A 81 -0.43 4.18 0.11
N GLY A 82 0.10 3.00 0.40
CA GLY A 82 -0.18 1.70 -0.20
C GLY A 82 0.02 1.54 -1.70
N ASN A 83 -0.53 2.42 -2.51
CA ASN A 83 -0.34 2.44 -3.95
C ASN A 83 0.78 3.40 -4.35
N TYR A 84 1.59 2.97 -5.29
CA TYR A 84 2.68 3.78 -5.82
C TYR A 84 2.17 5.01 -6.59
N VAL A 85 1.05 4.87 -7.30
CA VAL A 85 0.43 5.92 -8.12
C VAL A 85 -0.89 6.37 -7.51
N ASP A 86 -1.13 7.67 -7.49
CA ASP A 86 -2.44 8.27 -7.23
C ASP A 86 -3.22 8.36 -8.55
N TRP A 87 -3.92 7.29 -8.85
CA TRP A 87 -4.65 7.13 -10.10
C TRP A 87 -5.79 8.15 -10.29
N ASN A 88 -6.45 8.55 -9.20
CA ASN A 88 -7.51 9.55 -9.29
C ASN A 88 -6.94 10.92 -9.62
N ARG A 89 -5.84 11.27 -8.99
CA ARG A 89 -5.12 12.50 -9.29
C ARG A 89 -4.57 12.49 -10.72
N ALA A 90 -4.11 11.36 -11.21
CA ALA A 90 -3.64 11.22 -12.58
C ALA A 90 -4.74 11.51 -13.62
N ILE A 91 -6.00 11.12 -13.34
CA ILE A 91 -7.15 11.49 -14.17
C ILE A 91 -7.49 12.97 -14.01
N ASP A 92 -7.60 13.47 -12.78
CA ASP A 92 -7.96 14.86 -12.50
C ASP A 92 -6.96 15.84 -13.13
N GLU A 93 -5.67 15.47 -13.20
CA GLU A 93 -4.61 16.22 -13.87
C GLU A 93 -4.49 15.91 -15.39
N MET A 94 -5.40 15.11 -15.94
CA MET A 94 -5.42 14.70 -17.36
C MET A 94 -4.12 14.03 -17.83
N LEU A 95 -3.37 13.41 -16.95
CA LEU A 95 -2.17 12.65 -17.28
C LEU A 95 -2.49 11.29 -17.90
N ILE A 96 -3.68 10.78 -17.61
CA ILE A 96 -4.25 9.57 -18.19
C ILE A 96 -5.71 9.82 -18.55
N ALA A 97 -6.18 9.19 -19.63
CA ALA A 97 -7.56 9.26 -20.08
C ALA A 97 -8.11 7.84 -20.31
N PRO A 98 -8.67 7.19 -19.28
CA PRO A 98 -9.25 5.87 -19.43
C PRO A 98 -10.37 5.88 -20.45
N ARG A 99 -10.41 4.87 -21.30
CA ARG A 99 -11.48 4.71 -22.28
C ARG A 99 -12.75 4.22 -21.58
N SER A 100 -13.89 4.88 -21.79
CA SER A 100 -15.17 4.50 -21.18
C SER A 100 -15.84 3.30 -21.86
N ASP A 101 -15.55 3.07 -23.15
CA ASP A 101 -16.04 1.94 -23.92
C ASP A 101 -14.93 1.36 -24.80
N ILE A 102 -14.79 0.05 -24.78
CA ILE A 102 -13.74 -0.64 -25.54
C ILE A 102 -13.99 -0.61 -27.05
N ARG A 103 -15.25 -0.55 -27.47
CA ARG A 103 -15.69 -0.61 -28.87
C ARG A 103 -15.91 0.78 -29.47
N ASN A 104 -16.26 1.76 -28.64
CA ASN A 104 -16.49 3.14 -29.06
C ASN A 104 -15.48 4.08 -28.38
N PRO A 105 -14.39 4.47 -29.09
CA PRO A 105 -13.38 5.34 -28.52
C PRO A 105 -13.91 6.77 -28.22
N ASP A 106 -14.99 7.18 -28.84
CA ASP A 106 -15.60 8.51 -28.67
C ASP A 106 -16.64 8.54 -27.55
N ALA A 107 -16.91 7.40 -26.92
CA ALA A 107 -17.83 7.34 -25.80
C ALA A 107 -17.30 8.14 -24.61
N THR A 108 -18.16 9.00 -24.07
CA THR A 108 -17.83 9.83 -22.90
C THR A 108 -18.27 9.15 -21.62
N ALA A 109 -17.36 9.10 -20.63
CA ALA A 109 -17.68 8.58 -19.31
C ALA A 109 -18.73 9.45 -18.61
N ILE A 110 -19.70 8.79 -17.95
CA ILE A 110 -20.67 9.47 -17.09
C ILE A 110 -20.04 9.59 -15.69
N VAL A 111 -19.48 10.74 -15.39
CA VAL A 111 -18.92 11.03 -14.07
C VAL A 111 -20.00 11.58 -13.15
N PHE A 112 -20.36 10.84 -12.11
CA PHE A 112 -21.43 11.21 -11.19
C PHE A 112 -20.86 11.75 -9.87
N ASP A 113 -20.92 13.06 -9.67
CA ASP A 113 -20.39 13.71 -8.47
C ASP A 113 -21.40 13.70 -7.32
N LEU A 114 -21.47 12.57 -6.62
CA LEU A 114 -22.28 12.37 -5.43
C LEU A 114 -21.49 11.66 -4.34
N ASN A 115 -21.46 12.23 -3.15
CA ASN A 115 -20.89 11.60 -1.96
C ASN A 115 -21.99 10.98 -1.09
N ILE A 116 -21.89 9.68 -0.83
CA ILE A 116 -22.71 9.00 0.16
C ILE A 116 -21.96 8.93 1.48
N VAL A 117 -22.49 9.59 2.50
CA VAL A 117 -21.97 9.49 3.86
C VAL A 117 -22.71 8.38 4.60
N ARG A 118 -21.94 7.44 5.16
CA ARG A 118 -22.43 6.39 6.05
C ARG A 118 -21.88 6.62 7.46
N GLU A 119 -22.78 6.85 8.38
CA GLU A 119 -22.44 6.99 9.80
C GLU A 119 -21.93 5.65 10.36
N VAL A 120 -20.89 5.73 11.18
CA VAL A 120 -20.27 4.59 11.84
C VAL A 120 -20.40 4.77 13.35
N LYS A 121 -20.66 3.69 14.06
CA LYS A 121 -20.74 3.70 15.53
C LYS A 121 -19.37 3.93 16.17
N GLY A 122 -19.34 4.55 17.34
CA GLY A 122 -18.12 4.81 18.11
C GLY A 122 -17.30 5.99 17.58
N SER A 123 -16.03 6.01 17.88
CA SER A 123 -15.10 7.14 17.60
C SER A 123 -14.50 7.15 16.21
N MET A 124 -14.69 6.08 15.43
CA MET A 124 -14.18 6.04 14.05
C MET A 124 -14.91 7.08 13.19
N PRO A 125 -14.20 7.84 12.34
CA PRO A 125 -14.82 8.75 11.39
C PRO A 125 -15.82 8.05 10.48
N ASP A 126 -16.81 8.79 10.02
CA ASP A 126 -17.82 8.27 9.12
C ASP A 126 -17.23 7.96 7.74
N VAL A 127 -17.81 6.98 7.07
CA VAL A 127 -17.38 6.58 5.73
C VAL A 127 -17.94 7.55 4.71
N VAL A 128 -17.09 8.03 3.83
CA VAL A 128 -17.50 8.73 2.61
C VAL A 128 -17.28 7.81 1.42
N TYR A 129 -18.35 7.53 0.68
CA TYR A 129 -18.27 6.87 -0.62
C TYR A 129 -18.41 7.93 -1.72
N PRO A 130 -17.33 8.26 -2.42
CA PRO A 130 -17.38 9.27 -3.48
C PRO A 130 -17.64 8.61 -4.83
N HIS A 131 -18.83 8.84 -5.40
CA HIS A 131 -19.16 8.32 -6.74
C HIS A 131 -18.21 8.85 -7.81
N LYS A 132 -17.81 10.14 -7.74
CA LYS A 132 -16.92 10.74 -8.74
C LYS A 132 -15.70 9.86 -9.01
N GLN A 133 -14.94 9.51 -7.98
CA GLN A 133 -13.71 8.73 -8.12
C GLN A 133 -13.95 7.31 -8.64
N HIS A 134 -15.14 6.76 -8.42
CA HIS A 134 -15.50 5.43 -8.95
C HIS A 134 -16.00 5.51 -10.39
N THR A 135 -16.83 6.51 -10.71
CA THR A 135 -17.40 6.65 -12.05
C THR A 135 -16.45 7.26 -13.08
N GLN A 136 -15.30 7.77 -12.64
CA GLN A 136 -14.17 8.07 -13.54
C GLN A 136 -13.53 6.79 -14.12
N TRP A 137 -13.72 5.64 -13.48
CA TRP A 137 -13.13 4.35 -13.87
C TRP A 137 -14.15 3.31 -14.31
N LEU A 138 -15.34 3.35 -13.76
CA LEU A 138 -16.35 2.28 -13.83
C LEU A 138 -17.72 2.85 -14.26
N ASP A 139 -18.46 2.03 -15.00
CA ASP A 139 -19.85 2.32 -15.31
C ASP A 139 -20.78 1.98 -14.11
N CYS A 140 -21.97 2.54 -14.09
CA CYS A 140 -23.02 2.28 -13.11
C CYS A 140 -23.31 0.79 -12.94
N ALA A 141 -23.36 0.05 -14.04
CA ALA A 141 -23.62 -1.38 -14.08
C ALA A 141 -22.53 -2.25 -13.42
N ASN A 142 -21.32 -1.73 -13.25
CA ASN A 142 -20.26 -2.45 -12.53
C ASN A 142 -20.59 -2.63 -11.03
N CYS A 143 -21.39 -1.72 -10.48
CA CYS A 143 -21.75 -1.73 -9.07
C CYS A 143 -23.23 -2.05 -8.83
N HIS A 144 -24.12 -1.58 -9.70
CA HIS A 144 -25.56 -1.68 -9.54
C HIS A 144 -26.22 -2.65 -10.52
N PRO A 145 -27.19 -3.46 -10.09
CA PRO A 145 -27.63 -3.68 -8.71
C PRO A 145 -26.82 -4.75 -7.98
N ALA A 146 -25.87 -5.42 -8.67
CA ALA A 146 -25.24 -6.67 -8.22
C ALA A 146 -24.46 -6.53 -6.88
N ILE A 147 -23.66 -5.49 -6.73
CA ILE A 147 -22.88 -5.24 -5.51
C ILE A 147 -23.70 -4.37 -4.55
N PHE A 148 -24.32 -3.31 -5.08
CA PHE A 148 -25.09 -2.34 -4.31
C PHE A 148 -26.44 -2.05 -4.95
N ILE A 149 -27.51 -2.13 -4.16
CA ILE A 149 -28.81 -1.59 -4.53
C ILE A 149 -28.67 -0.06 -4.65
N PRO A 150 -29.15 0.59 -5.75
CA PRO A 150 -28.99 2.02 -5.97
C PRO A 150 -29.93 2.85 -5.09
N MET A 151 -29.91 2.59 -3.79
CA MET A 151 -30.74 3.28 -2.80
C MET A 151 -29.95 3.41 -1.50
N LYS A 152 -29.83 4.64 -1.00
CA LYS A 152 -29.19 4.92 0.29
C LYS A 152 -29.93 4.20 1.42
N GLY A 153 -29.21 3.47 2.26
CA GLY A 153 -29.76 2.73 3.39
C GLY A 153 -30.20 1.29 3.08
N ALA A 154 -30.41 0.93 1.82
CA ALA A 154 -30.84 -0.42 1.43
C ALA A 154 -29.74 -1.49 1.51
N ASN A 155 -28.48 -1.08 1.65
CA ASN A 155 -27.35 -1.99 1.62
C ASN A 155 -26.85 -2.28 3.03
N GLN A 156 -26.81 -3.57 3.39
CA GLN A 156 -26.14 -4.05 4.60
C GLN A 156 -24.64 -4.09 4.33
N ILE A 157 -23.88 -3.21 4.98
CA ILE A 157 -22.43 -3.10 4.82
C ILE A 157 -21.78 -3.17 6.20
N SER A 158 -20.85 -4.08 6.38
CA SER A 158 -20.05 -4.23 7.60
C SER A 158 -18.58 -4.40 7.26
N MET A 159 -17.69 -4.12 8.21
CA MET A 159 -16.28 -4.41 8.01
C MET A 159 -16.01 -5.91 7.81
N ALA A 160 -16.78 -6.77 8.49
CA ALA A 160 -16.66 -8.21 8.29
C ALA A 160 -16.95 -8.61 6.84
N SER A 161 -18.05 -8.16 6.25
CA SER A 161 -18.40 -8.47 4.86
C SER A 161 -17.38 -7.92 3.88
N ILE A 162 -16.83 -6.72 4.14
CA ILE A 162 -15.77 -6.13 3.30
C ILE A 162 -14.50 -6.97 3.35
N LEU A 163 -14.07 -7.39 4.53
CA LEU A 163 -12.88 -8.24 4.70
C LEU A 163 -13.06 -9.63 4.08
N MET A 164 -14.28 -10.14 4.01
CA MET A 164 -14.62 -11.38 3.31
C MET A 164 -14.70 -11.21 1.78
N GLY A 165 -14.45 -10.03 1.26
CA GLY A 165 -14.44 -9.75 -0.17
C GLY A 165 -15.79 -9.40 -0.76
N GLU A 166 -16.77 -9.01 0.07
CA GLU A 166 -18.07 -8.52 -0.35
C GLU A 166 -18.12 -6.98 -0.37
N LYS A 167 -19.14 -6.42 -1.00
CA LYS A 167 -19.38 -4.96 -1.05
C LYS A 167 -18.13 -4.22 -1.53
N CYS A 168 -17.61 -3.30 -0.76
CA CYS A 168 -16.37 -2.58 -1.10
C CYS A 168 -15.17 -3.54 -1.30
N GLY A 169 -15.15 -4.69 -0.60
CA GLY A 169 -14.13 -5.72 -0.69
C GLY A 169 -14.11 -6.52 -2.01
N VAL A 170 -15.11 -6.32 -2.88
CA VAL A 170 -15.09 -6.90 -4.24
C VAL A 170 -13.87 -6.38 -5.02
N CYS A 171 -13.53 -5.11 -4.85
CA CYS A 171 -12.44 -4.43 -5.55
C CYS A 171 -11.29 -4.03 -4.60
N HIS A 172 -11.61 -3.48 -3.40
CA HIS A 172 -10.60 -3.02 -2.47
C HIS A 172 -9.87 -4.19 -1.79
N GLY A 173 -8.54 -4.17 -1.90
CA GLY A 173 -7.67 -5.28 -1.50
C GLY A 173 -7.36 -6.28 -2.61
N LYS A 174 -7.93 -6.09 -3.83
CA LYS A 174 -7.66 -6.92 -5.01
C LYS A 174 -7.11 -6.06 -6.17
N VAL A 175 -7.92 -5.12 -6.67
CA VAL A 175 -7.60 -4.26 -7.81
C VAL A 175 -7.55 -2.77 -7.44
N ALA A 176 -8.05 -2.40 -6.27
CA ALA A 176 -7.98 -1.06 -5.71
C ALA A 176 -7.20 -1.07 -4.39
N PHE A 177 -6.99 0.11 -3.77
CA PHE A 177 -6.19 0.22 -2.56
C PHE A 177 -6.70 -0.72 -1.45
N PRO A 178 -5.79 -1.23 -0.59
CA PRO A 178 -6.14 -2.26 0.39
C PRO A 178 -7.05 -1.72 1.50
N VAL A 179 -7.91 -2.59 2.02
CA VAL A 179 -8.84 -2.27 3.12
C VAL A 179 -8.16 -1.88 4.43
N SER A 180 -6.85 -2.11 4.56
CA SER A 180 -6.04 -1.65 5.68
C SER A 180 -5.82 -0.13 5.70
N GLU A 181 -6.10 0.56 4.60
CA GLU A 181 -6.01 2.02 4.51
C GLU A 181 -7.29 2.68 5.04
N CYS A 182 -7.59 2.47 6.31
CA CYS A 182 -8.85 2.83 6.97
C CYS A 182 -9.31 4.26 6.69
N ARG A 183 -8.37 5.21 6.71
CA ARG A 183 -8.67 6.66 6.56
C ARG A 183 -9.07 7.08 5.16
N ARG A 184 -8.85 6.26 4.16
CA ARG A 184 -9.35 6.52 2.80
C ARG A 184 -10.86 6.39 2.71
N CYS A 185 -11.45 5.44 3.44
CA CYS A 185 -12.89 5.26 3.53
C CYS A 185 -13.48 6.05 4.71
N HIS A 186 -12.89 5.91 5.91
CA HIS A 186 -13.30 6.62 7.12
C HIS A 186 -12.70 8.03 7.15
N SER A 187 -13.20 8.92 6.32
CA SER A 187 -12.62 10.23 6.03
C SER A 187 -13.37 11.43 6.59
N LYS A 188 -14.66 11.27 6.95
CA LYS A 188 -15.46 12.36 7.53
C LYS A 188 -15.34 12.34 9.05
N ALA A 189 -14.65 13.34 9.59
CA ALA A 189 -14.53 13.50 11.04
C ALA A 189 -15.92 13.64 11.68
N LYS A 190 -16.09 13.05 12.87
CA LYS A 190 -17.27 13.29 13.71
C LYS A 190 -17.14 14.64 14.39
N PRO A 191 -18.28 15.32 14.64
CA PRO A 191 -18.25 16.50 15.50
C PRO A 191 -17.65 16.12 16.85
N VAL A 192 -16.67 16.89 17.29
CA VAL A 192 -16.16 16.79 18.65
C VAL A 192 -17.31 17.27 19.53
N ASN A 193 -17.90 16.39 20.33
CA ASN A 193 -18.82 16.82 21.37
C ASN A 193 -18.01 17.74 22.29
N GLN A 194 -18.19 19.04 22.14
CA GLN A 194 -17.74 19.99 23.17
C GLN A 194 -18.58 19.68 24.42
N PRO A 195 -17.92 19.52 25.58
CA PRO A 195 -18.62 19.24 26.82
C PRO A 195 -19.55 20.37 27.20
#